data_c98d8d81c1b3842b5f47862c871af1fc
#
_entry.id   c98d8d81c1b3842b5f47862c871af1fc
#
_cell.length_a   1.000
_cell.length_b   1.000
_cell.length_c   1.000
_cell.angle_alpha   90.00
_cell.angle_beta   90.00
_cell.angle_gamma   90.00
#
_symmetry.space_group_name_H-M   'P 1'
#
loop_
_entity.id
_entity.type
_entity.pdbx_description
1 polymer ?
#
loop_
_entity_poly.entity_id
_entity_poly.type
_entity_poly.pdbx_seq_one_letter_code
_entity_poly.pdbx_strand_id
1 'polypeptide(L)'
;MIKLLHLVDNSLQSQTAAKCDLLIHIGTSKLQYAIIDKVRDELKALAEYVLPEISNLNDLIFAIEKLPECKREFKYPFNKIRVSFDSHKFTFIPEELYENEKEQEYSKYINPSTSDLILTNRIRSAKIKNIFAIDTIFNAGLNQIFHKPRIYSQATSFIEGIKKTNPDRNGTCLFIDFHKNHIQIACLKKSDLELYNILECYNADEFNYFLLSVIEALNLDISNCNLIVSGDVASENDEYYQRILKYFPTPVFSDSKLIVNHPEMFHNIIPHTYFSLLSLGECE
;
A
#
# COMPACT_ATOMS: atom_id res chain seq x y z
N MET A 1 13.42 -15.26 -5.62
CA MET A 1 13.38 -13.91 -5.04
C MET A 1 14.75 -13.52 -4.51
N ILE A 2 15.13 -12.25 -4.68
CA ILE A 2 16.38 -11.69 -4.15
C ILE A 2 16.02 -10.86 -2.92
N LYS A 3 16.66 -11.17 -1.79
CA LYS A 3 16.45 -10.42 -0.54
C LYS A 3 17.24 -9.11 -0.58
N LEU A 4 16.57 -7.98 -0.43
CA LEU A 4 17.17 -6.65 -0.34
C LEU A 4 17.37 -6.21 1.11
N LEU A 5 16.38 -6.47 1.95
CA LEU A 5 16.39 -6.10 3.37
C LEU A 5 15.82 -7.22 4.20
N HIS A 6 16.37 -7.41 5.40
CA HIS A 6 15.79 -8.31 6.40
C HIS A 6 16.30 -7.92 7.79
N LEU A 7 15.51 -7.17 8.52
CA LEU A 7 15.76 -6.73 9.88
C LEU A 7 14.74 -7.37 10.80
N VAL A 8 15.20 -8.04 11.85
CA VAL A 8 14.31 -8.71 12.83
C VAL A 8 14.85 -8.41 14.23
N ASP A 9 13.99 -7.88 15.08
CA ASP A 9 14.28 -7.65 16.50
C ASP A 9 14.41 -9.00 17.23
N ASN A 10 15.49 -9.19 17.97
CA ASN A 10 15.76 -10.40 18.75
C ASN A 10 14.68 -10.74 19.79
N SER A 11 13.87 -9.75 20.19
CA SER A 11 12.73 -9.96 21.10
C SER A 11 11.51 -10.61 20.42
N LEU A 12 11.50 -10.68 19.09
CA LEU A 12 10.43 -11.34 18.34
C LEU A 12 10.57 -12.87 18.46
N GLN A 13 9.66 -13.48 19.17
CA GLN A 13 9.57 -14.91 19.39
C GLN A 13 8.13 -15.38 19.20
N SER A 14 7.93 -16.68 19.01
CA SER A 14 6.59 -17.25 18.85
C SER A 14 5.64 -16.88 19.99
N GLN A 15 6.13 -16.80 21.23
CA GLN A 15 5.31 -16.44 22.40
C GLN A 15 4.90 -14.96 22.42
N THR A 16 5.74 -14.08 21.85
CA THR A 16 5.44 -12.62 21.80
C THR A 16 4.62 -12.24 20.57
N ALA A 17 4.62 -13.08 19.54
CA ALA A 17 3.95 -12.83 18.26
C ALA A 17 2.42 -12.70 18.37
N ALA A 18 1.79 -13.29 19.40
CA ALA A 18 0.36 -13.13 19.66
C ALA A 18 -0.08 -11.68 19.94
N LYS A 19 0.87 -10.79 20.26
CA LYS A 19 0.65 -9.34 20.44
C LYS A 19 0.98 -8.54 19.18
N CYS A 20 1.49 -9.21 18.15
CA CYS A 20 1.95 -8.58 16.93
C CYS A 20 0.97 -8.82 15.79
N ASP A 21 0.93 -7.86 14.87
CA ASP A 21 0.30 -8.01 13.57
C ASP A 21 1.37 -8.26 12.52
N LEU A 22 1.10 -9.17 11.57
CA LEU A 22 1.91 -9.39 10.37
C LEU A 22 1.27 -8.64 9.20
N LEU A 23 2.03 -7.74 8.61
CA LEU A 23 1.66 -6.97 7.43
C LEU A 23 2.48 -7.46 6.24
N ILE A 24 1.84 -7.67 5.10
CA ILE A 24 2.50 -8.14 3.87
C ILE A 24 1.95 -7.31 2.72
N HIS A 25 2.85 -6.78 1.90
CA HIS A 25 2.50 -6.13 0.64
C HIS A 25 3.14 -6.90 -0.51
N ILE A 26 2.31 -7.25 -1.49
CA ILE A 26 2.71 -7.99 -2.69
C ILE A 26 2.48 -7.08 -3.88
N GLY A 27 3.53 -6.41 -4.30
CA GLY A 27 3.52 -5.55 -5.48
C GLY A 27 3.87 -6.32 -6.76
N THR A 28 3.95 -5.62 -7.87
CA THR A 28 4.31 -6.19 -9.18
C THR A 28 5.77 -6.63 -9.27
N SER A 29 6.67 -5.99 -8.51
CA SER A 29 8.12 -6.24 -8.54
C SER A 29 8.74 -6.58 -7.19
N LYS A 30 7.99 -6.41 -6.10
CA LYS A 30 8.47 -6.53 -4.73
C LYS A 30 7.47 -7.26 -3.86
N LEU A 31 8.00 -8.00 -2.89
CA LEU A 31 7.27 -8.44 -1.71
C LEU A 31 7.92 -7.78 -0.50
N GLN A 32 7.12 -7.11 0.29
CA GLN A 32 7.54 -6.49 1.55
C GLN A 32 6.72 -7.07 2.70
N TYR A 33 7.33 -7.25 3.87
CA TYR A 33 6.56 -7.52 5.08
C TYR A 33 7.09 -6.76 6.28
N ALA A 34 6.19 -6.51 7.23
CA ALA A 34 6.50 -5.94 8.52
C ALA A 34 5.78 -6.69 9.64
N ILE A 35 6.40 -6.75 10.82
CA ILE A 35 5.77 -7.27 12.03
C ILE A 35 5.75 -6.12 13.03
N ILE A 36 4.55 -5.80 13.56
CA ILE A 36 4.32 -4.66 14.45
C ILE A 36 3.77 -5.18 15.78
N ASP A 37 4.45 -4.87 16.89
CA ASP A 37 3.90 -5.05 18.23
C ASP A 37 2.80 -3.99 18.47
N LYS A 38 1.55 -4.43 18.51
CA LYS A 38 0.38 -3.53 18.66
C LYS A 38 0.18 -3.02 20.10
N VAL A 39 0.87 -3.61 21.07
CA VAL A 39 0.82 -3.14 22.47
C VAL A 39 1.77 -1.97 22.69
N ARG A 40 2.95 -2.03 22.05
CA ARG A 40 3.98 -0.97 22.16
C ARG A 40 3.95 0.00 20.97
N ASP A 41 3.18 -0.33 19.94
CA ASP A 41 3.15 0.36 18.65
C ASP A 41 4.55 0.49 18.03
N GLU A 42 5.30 -0.62 18.01
CA GLU A 42 6.69 -0.69 17.58
C GLU A 42 6.90 -1.69 16.45
N LEU A 43 7.74 -1.32 15.49
CA LEU A 43 8.23 -2.21 14.44
C LEU A 43 9.16 -3.28 15.04
N LYS A 44 8.89 -4.56 14.75
CA LYS A 44 9.66 -5.72 15.22
C LYS A 44 10.38 -6.47 14.11
N ALA A 45 9.88 -6.39 12.89
CA ALA A 45 10.58 -6.90 11.72
C ALA A 45 10.21 -6.09 10.50
N LEU A 46 11.14 -6.02 9.56
CA LEU A 46 10.95 -5.42 8.24
C LEU A 46 11.80 -6.16 7.23
N ALA A 47 11.18 -6.56 6.13
CA ALA A 47 11.89 -7.21 5.04
C ALA A 47 11.37 -6.81 3.68
N GLU A 48 12.26 -6.88 2.68
CA GLU A 48 11.96 -6.60 1.30
C GLU A 48 12.67 -7.60 0.38
N TYR A 49 11.91 -8.10 -0.59
CA TYR A 49 12.36 -9.04 -1.60
C TYR A 49 12.00 -8.54 -2.98
N VAL A 50 12.94 -8.61 -3.94
CA VAL A 50 12.63 -8.44 -5.36
C VAL A 50 11.95 -9.72 -5.85
N LEU A 51 10.80 -9.58 -6.47
CA LEU A 51 10.11 -10.64 -7.16
C LEU A 51 10.82 -10.92 -8.50
N PRO A 52 10.98 -12.18 -8.91
CA PRO A 52 11.39 -12.49 -10.28
C PRO A 52 10.33 -12.02 -11.26
N GLU A 53 10.69 -11.90 -12.53
CA GLU A 53 9.67 -11.76 -13.58
C GLU A 53 8.77 -13.00 -13.56
N ILE A 54 7.51 -12.79 -13.25
CA ILE A 54 6.55 -13.85 -13.00
C ILE A 54 5.53 -13.83 -14.13
N SER A 55 5.42 -14.97 -14.83
CA SER A 55 4.50 -15.13 -15.95
C SER A 55 3.07 -15.49 -15.52
N ASN A 56 2.90 -16.02 -14.31
CA ASN A 56 1.60 -16.41 -13.78
C ASN A 56 1.57 -16.40 -12.24
N LEU A 57 0.36 -16.33 -11.66
CA LEU A 57 0.14 -16.22 -10.22
C LEU A 57 0.55 -17.47 -9.42
N ASN A 58 0.55 -18.67 -10.03
CA ASN A 58 1.01 -19.89 -9.37
C ASN A 58 2.50 -19.81 -9.08
N ASP A 59 3.29 -19.28 -10.01
CA ASP A 59 4.74 -19.10 -9.81
C ASP A 59 5.01 -18.09 -8.71
N LEU A 60 4.17 -17.06 -8.57
CA LEU A 60 4.26 -16.10 -7.46
C LEU A 60 4.00 -16.78 -6.12
N ILE A 61 2.92 -17.54 -5.99
CA ILE A 61 2.60 -18.29 -4.79
C ILE A 61 3.73 -19.24 -4.43
N PHE A 62 4.23 -20.03 -5.39
CA PHE A 62 5.34 -20.95 -5.19
C PHE A 62 6.63 -20.23 -4.76
N ALA A 63 6.89 -19.05 -5.31
CA ALA A 63 8.03 -18.24 -4.93
C ALA A 63 7.90 -17.73 -3.48
N ILE A 64 6.71 -17.34 -3.04
CA ILE A 64 6.42 -16.91 -1.66
C ILE A 64 6.58 -18.10 -0.70
N GLU A 65 6.05 -19.27 -1.02
CA GLU A 65 6.15 -20.48 -0.20
C GLU A 65 7.61 -20.91 0.06
N LYS A 66 8.50 -20.61 -0.86
CA LYS A 66 9.95 -20.91 -0.74
C LYS A 66 10.71 -19.97 0.20
N LEU A 67 10.09 -18.86 0.63
CA LEU A 67 10.75 -17.99 1.60
C LEU A 67 11.03 -18.74 2.91
N PRO A 68 12.23 -18.59 3.48
CA PRO A 68 12.56 -19.18 4.78
C PRO A 68 11.56 -18.81 5.88
N GLU A 69 11.01 -17.59 5.82
CA GLU A 69 10.04 -17.02 6.74
C GLU A 69 8.72 -17.80 6.75
N CYS A 70 8.33 -18.40 5.62
CA CYS A 70 7.15 -19.26 5.55
C CYS A 70 7.25 -20.51 6.43
N LYS A 71 8.47 -20.93 6.78
CA LYS A 71 8.73 -22.08 7.68
C LYS A 71 8.97 -21.67 9.13
N ARG A 72 9.13 -20.38 9.40
CA ARG A 72 9.48 -19.82 10.70
C ARG A 72 8.50 -18.75 11.12
N GLU A 73 8.81 -17.47 10.85
CA GLU A 73 8.12 -16.30 11.36
C GLU A 73 6.64 -16.26 10.93
N PHE A 74 6.33 -16.63 9.67
CA PHE A 74 4.93 -16.61 9.19
C PHE A 74 4.05 -17.70 9.82
N LYS A 75 4.65 -18.65 10.55
CA LYS A 75 3.91 -19.66 11.34
C LYS A 75 3.63 -19.24 12.77
N TYR A 76 4.11 -18.08 13.20
CA TYR A 76 3.83 -17.58 14.53
C TYR A 76 2.34 -17.25 14.68
N PRO A 77 1.78 -17.36 15.90
CA PRO A 77 0.37 -17.07 16.16
C PRO A 77 0.12 -15.55 16.25
N PHE A 78 0.19 -14.85 15.13
CA PHE A 78 -0.07 -13.42 15.07
C PHE A 78 -1.49 -13.07 15.49
N ASN A 79 -1.68 -11.87 16.07
CA ASN A 79 -2.98 -11.33 16.40
C ASN A 79 -3.82 -11.11 15.12
N LYS A 80 -3.23 -10.48 14.11
CA LYS A 80 -3.84 -10.33 12.78
C LYS A 80 -2.78 -10.52 11.70
N ILE A 81 -3.18 -11.11 10.59
CA ILE A 81 -2.37 -11.16 9.36
C ILE A 81 -3.12 -10.38 8.31
N ARG A 82 -2.48 -9.33 7.77
CA ARG A 82 -3.04 -8.50 6.69
C ARG A 82 -2.14 -8.60 5.48
N VAL A 83 -2.76 -8.84 4.33
CA VAL A 83 -2.07 -8.92 3.04
C VAL A 83 -2.68 -7.90 2.11
N SER A 84 -1.90 -6.97 1.58
CA SER A 84 -2.29 -6.11 0.48
C SER A 84 -1.59 -6.52 -0.80
N PHE A 85 -2.22 -6.26 -1.93
CA PHE A 85 -1.64 -6.51 -3.25
C PHE A 85 -2.04 -5.41 -4.23
N ASP A 86 -1.21 -5.22 -5.26
CA ASP A 86 -1.50 -4.28 -6.33
C ASP A 86 -2.62 -4.81 -7.22
N SER A 87 -3.72 -4.06 -7.32
CA SER A 87 -4.85 -4.36 -8.19
C SER A 87 -5.34 -3.09 -8.87
N HIS A 88 -5.46 -3.14 -10.20
CA HIS A 88 -6.07 -2.07 -10.99
C HIS A 88 -7.59 -2.24 -11.10
N LYS A 89 -8.14 -3.38 -10.67
CA LYS A 89 -9.57 -3.69 -10.71
C LYS A 89 -10.22 -3.33 -9.38
N PHE A 90 -10.56 -2.07 -9.20
CA PHE A 90 -11.25 -1.60 -8.00
C PHE A 90 -12.24 -0.48 -8.33
N THR A 91 -13.20 -0.23 -7.45
CA THR A 91 -14.10 0.92 -7.46
C THR A 91 -14.46 1.33 -6.04
N PHE A 92 -14.78 2.60 -5.86
CA PHE A 92 -15.21 3.14 -4.57
C PHE A 92 -16.70 3.45 -4.58
N ILE A 93 -17.36 3.07 -3.51
CA ILE A 93 -18.76 3.40 -3.25
C ILE A 93 -18.81 4.15 -1.90
N PRO A 94 -19.40 5.35 -1.82
CA PRO A 94 -19.67 6.00 -0.55
C PRO A 94 -20.42 5.08 0.40
N GLU A 95 -20.00 5.02 1.66
CA GLU A 95 -20.57 4.06 2.62
C GLU A 95 -22.08 4.22 2.81
N GLU A 96 -22.58 5.45 2.70
CA GLU A 96 -24.01 5.78 2.78
C GLU A 96 -24.84 5.28 1.58
N LEU A 97 -24.17 4.99 0.44
CA LEU A 97 -24.80 4.47 -0.78
C LEU A 97 -24.58 2.97 -0.98
N TYR A 98 -23.77 2.34 -0.10
CA TYR A 98 -23.44 0.93 -0.23
C TYR A 98 -24.53 0.04 0.36
N GLU A 99 -25.02 -0.88 -0.45
CA GLU A 99 -25.98 -1.91 -0.08
C GLU A 99 -25.36 -3.30 -0.35
N ASN A 100 -25.31 -4.18 0.66
CA ASN A 100 -24.68 -5.51 0.53
C ASN A 100 -25.30 -6.35 -0.59
N GLU A 101 -26.61 -6.21 -0.79
CA GLU A 101 -27.37 -6.97 -1.81
C GLU A 101 -27.00 -6.56 -3.24
N LYS A 102 -26.40 -5.38 -3.41
CA LYS A 102 -25.99 -4.81 -4.71
C LYS A 102 -24.51 -5.00 -5.03
N GLU A 103 -23.76 -5.76 -4.25
CA GLU A 103 -22.31 -5.95 -4.47
C GLU A 103 -21.99 -6.43 -5.89
N GLN A 104 -22.81 -7.33 -6.46
CA GLN A 104 -22.66 -7.78 -7.83
C GLN A 104 -22.94 -6.67 -8.87
N GLU A 105 -23.76 -5.69 -8.56
CA GLU A 105 -23.99 -4.54 -9.44
C GLU A 105 -22.77 -3.61 -9.45
N TYR A 106 -22.20 -3.35 -8.28
CA TYR A 106 -21.00 -2.53 -8.16
C TYR A 106 -19.79 -3.18 -8.81
N SER A 107 -19.66 -4.50 -8.75
CA SER A 107 -18.56 -5.22 -9.39
C SER A 107 -18.51 -5.07 -10.92
N LYS A 108 -19.61 -4.74 -11.57
CA LYS A 108 -19.64 -4.47 -13.02
C LYS A 108 -18.75 -3.28 -13.42
N TYR A 109 -18.54 -2.31 -12.53
CA TYR A 109 -17.68 -1.15 -12.79
C TYR A 109 -16.18 -1.50 -12.87
N ILE A 110 -15.76 -2.65 -12.34
CA ILE A 110 -14.37 -3.11 -12.36
C ILE A 110 -14.10 -4.17 -13.43
N ASN A 111 -15.14 -4.55 -14.21
CA ASN A 111 -15.07 -5.54 -15.29
C ASN A 111 -14.28 -6.81 -14.87
N PRO A 112 -14.78 -7.56 -13.87
CA PRO A 112 -14.08 -8.74 -13.38
C PRO A 112 -14.06 -9.85 -14.41
N SER A 113 -13.00 -10.66 -14.41
CA SER A 113 -12.94 -11.91 -15.17
C SER A 113 -13.70 -13.03 -14.45
N THR A 114 -13.94 -14.14 -15.14
CA THR A 114 -14.61 -15.32 -14.54
C THR A 114 -13.78 -16.00 -13.45
N SER A 115 -12.47 -15.76 -13.42
CA SER A 115 -11.56 -16.28 -12.38
C SER A 115 -11.44 -15.34 -11.17
N ASP A 116 -12.04 -14.15 -11.22
CA ASP A 116 -11.93 -13.18 -10.15
C ASP A 116 -12.94 -13.44 -9.02
N LEU A 117 -12.46 -13.34 -7.80
CA LEU A 117 -13.27 -13.20 -6.58
C LEU A 117 -13.41 -11.72 -6.26
N ILE A 118 -14.63 -11.28 -5.98
CA ILE A 118 -14.89 -9.90 -5.54
C ILE A 118 -14.77 -9.82 -4.03
N LEU A 119 -14.02 -8.86 -3.58
CA LEU A 119 -13.84 -8.55 -2.16
C LEU A 119 -14.17 -7.09 -1.90
N THR A 120 -14.60 -6.80 -0.68
CA THR A 120 -14.92 -5.44 -0.25
C THR A 120 -14.12 -5.09 1.01
N ASN A 121 -13.37 -4.01 0.95
CA ASN A 121 -12.74 -3.40 2.11
C ASN A 121 -13.50 -2.13 2.52
N ARG A 122 -13.51 -1.86 3.80
CA ARG A 122 -13.96 -0.57 4.34
C ARG A 122 -12.75 0.35 4.51
N ILE A 123 -12.79 1.54 3.92
CA ILE A 123 -11.84 2.63 4.18
C ILE A 123 -12.52 3.58 5.15
N ARG A 124 -12.30 3.34 6.44
CA ARG A 124 -13.03 3.99 7.52
C ARG A 124 -12.78 5.49 7.57
N SER A 125 -11.54 5.89 7.40
CA SER A 125 -11.13 7.29 7.45
C SER A 125 -11.75 8.15 6.34
N ALA A 126 -12.12 7.53 5.20
CA ALA A 126 -12.75 8.18 4.06
C ALA A 126 -14.26 7.90 3.94
N LYS A 127 -14.83 7.03 4.79
CA LYS A 127 -16.26 6.61 4.75
C LYS A 127 -16.66 6.05 3.38
N ILE A 128 -15.80 5.20 2.80
CA ILE A 128 -16.04 4.55 1.51
C ILE A 128 -15.83 3.04 1.62
N LYS A 129 -16.48 2.31 0.73
CA LYS A 129 -16.23 0.89 0.46
C LYS A 129 -15.38 0.79 -0.79
N ASN A 130 -14.29 0.05 -0.70
CA ASN A 130 -13.45 -0.31 -1.84
C ASN A 130 -13.83 -1.72 -2.27
N ILE A 131 -14.44 -1.84 -3.44
CA ILE A 131 -14.77 -3.11 -4.08
C ILE A 131 -13.67 -3.41 -5.08
N PHE A 132 -13.06 -4.57 -4.99
CA PHE A 132 -11.93 -4.93 -5.83
C PHE A 132 -11.94 -6.41 -6.18
N ALA A 133 -11.22 -6.76 -7.24
CA ALA A 133 -11.11 -8.12 -7.71
C ALA A 133 -9.74 -8.72 -7.36
N ILE A 134 -9.75 -9.98 -6.96
CA ILE A 134 -8.55 -10.81 -6.76
C ILE A 134 -8.75 -12.13 -7.51
N ASP A 135 -7.71 -12.61 -8.18
CA ASP A 135 -7.75 -13.93 -8.79
C ASP A 135 -8.00 -15.03 -7.73
N THR A 136 -8.91 -15.95 -8.02
CA THR A 136 -9.33 -17.01 -7.08
C THR A 136 -8.18 -17.93 -6.69
N ILE A 137 -7.27 -18.27 -7.63
CA ILE A 137 -6.11 -19.13 -7.37
C ILE A 137 -5.13 -18.40 -6.47
N PHE A 138 -4.88 -17.12 -6.74
CA PHE A 138 -4.00 -16.30 -5.92
C PHE A 138 -4.53 -16.17 -4.49
N ASN A 139 -5.82 -15.87 -4.34
CA ASN A 139 -6.46 -15.82 -3.01
C ASN A 139 -6.38 -17.16 -2.27
N ALA A 140 -6.60 -18.28 -2.97
CA ALA A 140 -6.48 -19.62 -2.37
C ALA A 140 -5.05 -19.90 -1.91
N GLY A 141 -4.04 -19.55 -2.72
CA GLY A 141 -2.62 -19.68 -2.35
C GLY A 141 -2.25 -18.85 -1.12
N LEU A 142 -2.71 -17.61 -1.03
CA LEU A 142 -2.49 -16.79 0.17
C LEU A 142 -3.09 -17.42 1.43
N ASN A 143 -4.28 -18.01 1.33
CA ASN A 143 -4.92 -18.73 2.45
C ASN A 143 -4.22 -20.05 2.84
N GLN A 144 -3.44 -20.64 1.94
CA GLN A 144 -2.58 -21.79 2.26
C GLN A 144 -1.30 -21.38 2.99
N ILE A 145 -0.70 -20.27 2.56
CA ILE A 145 0.55 -19.76 3.16
C ILE A 145 0.29 -19.16 4.54
N PHE A 146 -0.73 -18.31 4.66
CA PHE A 146 -1.04 -17.53 5.85
C PHE A 146 -2.29 -18.05 6.56
N HIS A 147 -2.28 -18.01 7.88
CA HIS A 147 -3.44 -18.45 8.67
C HIS A 147 -4.52 -17.36 8.72
N LYS A 148 -5.61 -17.54 7.98
CA LYS A 148 -6.76 -16.61 7.93
C LYS A 148 -6.34 -15.16 7.62
N PRO A 149 -5.62 -14.89 6.53
CA PRO A 149 -5.22 -13.55 6.21
C PRO A 149 -6.44 -12.69 5.85
N ARG A 150 -6.42 -11.43 6.26
CA ARG A 150 -7.34 -10.43 5.72
C ARG A 150 -6.70 -9.83 4.48
N ILE A 151 -7.44 -9.85 3.38
CA ILE A 151 -6.94 -9.39 2.08
C ILE A 151 -7.42 -7.96 1.82
N TYR A 152 -6.49 -7.12 1.38
CA TYR A 152 -6.73 -5.72 1.08
C TYR A 152 -6.21 -5.37 -0.31
N SER A 153 -6.92 -4.46 -0.97
CA SER A 153 -6.34 -3.73 -2.10
C SER A 153 -5.33 -2.70 -1.56
N GLN A 154 -4.25 -2.44 -2.30
CA GLN A 154 -3.27 -1.39 -1.97
C GLN A 154 -3.92 -0.01 -1.78
N ALA A 155 -5.01 0.29 -2.51
CA ALA A 155 -5.77 1.52 -2.35
C ALA A 155 -6.26 1.73 -0.91
N THR A 156 -6.70 0.64 -0.27
CA THR A 156 -7.21 0.70 1.11
C THR A 156 -6.12 1.11 2.08
N SER A 157 -4.95 0.47 2.03
CA SER A 157 -3.84 0.79 2.92
C SER A 157 -3.31 2.19 2.67
N PHE A 158 -3.12 2.57 1.41
CA PHE A 158 -2.60 3.89 1.07
C PHE A 158 -3.53 5.01 1.54
N ILE A 159 -4.85 4.89 1.28
CA ILE A 159 -5.81 5.93 1.70
C ILE A 159 -5.89 6.03 3.24
N GLU A 160 -5.91 4.92 3.97
CA GLU A 160 -5.88 4.97 5.44
C GLU A 160 -4.61 5.67 5.95
N GLY A 161 -3.45 5.38 5.35
CA GLY A 161 -2.17 5.98 5.69
C GLY A 161 -2.15 7.50 5.45
N ILE A 162 -2.51 7.96 4.26
CA ILE A 162 -2.50 9.39 3.93
C ILE A 162 -3.51 10.19 4.76
N LYS A 163 -4.65 9.60 5.10
CA LYS A 163 -5.65 10.22 5.98
C LYS A 163 -5.13 10.37 7.42
N LYS A 164 -4.38 9.38 7.91
CA LYS A 164 -3.76 9.42 9.23
C LYS A 164 -2.66 10.46 9.31
N THR A 165 -1.81 10.53 8.28
CA THR A 165 -0.58 11.34 8.28
C THR A 165 -0.74 12.70 7.60
N ASN A 166 -1.95 13.06 7.11
CA ASN A 166 -2.19 14.31 6.42
C ASN A 166 -1.71 15.53 7.23
N PRO A 167 -0.69 16.29 6.76
CA PRO A 167 -0.12 17.40 7.50
C PRO A 167 -1.02 18.63 7.52
N ASP A 168 -1.87 18.79 6.52
CA ASP A 168 -2.77 19.94 6.37
C ASP A 168 -4.23 19.48 6.23
N ARG A 169 -4.93 19.48 7.35
CA ARG A 169 -6.34 19.05 7.40
C ARG A 169 -7.32 20.10 6.83
N ASN A 170 -6.87 21.32 6.63
CA ASN A 170 -7.71 22.42 6.15
C ASN A 170 -7.42 22.81 4.70
N GLY A 171 -6.26 22.40 4.16
CA GLY A 171 -5.80 22.72 2.82
C GLY A 171 -5.97 21.58 1.81
N THR A 172 -5.18 21.66 0.77
CA THR A 172 -5.10 20.65 -0.30
C THR A 172 -3.76 19.95 -0.25
N CYS A 173 -3.79 18.60 -0.24
CA CYS A 173 -2.61 17.77 -0.28
C CYS A 173 -2.70 16.76 -1.42
N LEU A 174 -1.69 16.72 -2.25
CA LEU A 174 -1.50 15.71 -3.28
C LEU A 174 -0.49 14.68 -2.75
N PHE A 175 -0.83 13.42 -2.84
CA PHE A 175 0.02 12.29 -2.43
C PHE A 175 0.35 11.44 -3.65
N ILE A 176 1.62 11.09 -3.81
CA ILE A 176 2.07 10.20 -4.89
C ILE A 176 2.94 9.10 -4.29
N ASP A 177 2.57 7.84 -4.55
CA ASP A 177 3.32 6.65 -4.15
C ASP A 177 3.90 5.98 -5.39
N PHE A 178 5.22 5.91 -5.47
CA PHE A 178 5.93 5.41 -6.63
C PHE A 178 6.21 3.92 -6.53
N HIS A 179 5.89 3.21 -7.59
CA HIS A 179 6.20 1.81 -7.80
C HIS A 179 6.93 1.63 -9.12
N LYS A 180 7.49 0.45 -9.38
CA LYS A 180 8.33 0.19 -10.56
C LYS A 180 7.66 0.57 -11.89
N ASN A 181 6.38 0.25 -12.07
CA ASN A 181 5.67 0.39 -13.35
C ASN A 181 4.35 1.16 -13.20
N HIS A 182 4.07 1.73 -12.06
CA HIS A 182 2.86 2.51 -11.82
C HIS A 182 3.06 3.48 -10.66
N ILE A 183 2.18 4.44 -10.58
CA ILE A 183 2.04 5.32 -9.44
C ILE A 183 0.63 5.20 -8.86
N GLN A 184 0.51 5.36 -7.56
CA GLN A 184 -0.75 5.69 -6.90
C GLN A 184 -0.77 7.20 -6.68
N ILE A 185 -1.87 7.84 -7.01
CA ILE A 185 -2.05 9.28 -6.81
C ILE A 185 -3.35 9.54 -6.07
N ALA A 186 -3.30 10.36 -5.02
CA ALA A 186 -4.47 10.73 -4.24
C ALA A 186 -4.45 12.23 -3.93
N CYS A 187 -5.62 12.85 -3.95
CA CYS A 187 -5.80 14.22 -3.53
C CYS A 187 -6.75 14.30 -2.35
N LEU A 188 -6.31 14.92 -1.27
CA LEU A 188 -7.15 15.29 -0.14
C LEU A 188 -7.40 16.81 -0.18
N LYS A 189 -8.66 17.20 -0.05
CA LYS A 189 -9.08 18.61 0.11
C LYS A 189 -9.88 18.75 1.39
N LYS A 190 -9.40 19.56 2.32
CA LYS A 190 -9.98 19.66 3.67
C LYS A 190 -10.16 18.30 4.35
N SER A 191 -9.20 17.43 4.16
CA SER A 191 -9.21 16.03 4.58
C SER A 191 -10.22 15.10 3.87
N ASP A 192 -11.01 15.54 2.93
CA ASP A 192 -11.88 14.67 2.14
C ASP A 192 -11.11 14.13 0.92
N LEU A 193 -11.38 12.89 0.55
CA LEU A 193 -10.77 12.25 -0.61
C LEU A 193 -11.48 12.71 -1.88
N GLU A 194 -10.82 13.56 -2.66
CA GLU A 194 -11.32 14.08 -3.94
C GLU A 194 -10.95 13.18 -5.13
N LEU A 195 -9.75 12.57 -5.06
CA LEU A 195 -9.24 11.69 -6.09
C LEU A 195 -8.41 10.58 -5.47
N TYR A 196 -8.54 9.39 -6.00
CA TYR A 196 -7.53 8.34 -5.95
C TYR A 196 -7.51 7.62 -7.29
N ASN A 197 -6.33 7.37 -7.81
CA ASN A 197 -6.15 6.56 -9.01
C ASN A 197 -4.81 5.82 -8.99
N ILE A 198 -4.73 4.77 -9.83
CA ILE A 198 -3.50 4.05 -10.14
C ILE A 198 -3.25 4.25 -11.63
N LEU A 199 -2.07 4.73 -11.96
CA LEU A 199 -1.70 5.06 -13.33
C LEU A 199 -0.45 4.25 -13.71
N GLU A 200 -0.53 3.46 -14.78
CA GLU A 200 0.63 2.80 -15.34
C GLU A 200 1.62 3.86 -15.81
N CYS A 201 2.85 3.77 -15.37
CA CYS A 201 3.86 4.79 -15.59
C CYS A 201 5.23 4.13 -15.69
N TYR A 202 5.82 4.17 -16.87
CA TYR A 202 7.07 3.46 -17.18
C TYR A 202 8.27 4.40 -17.30
N ASN A 203 8.05 5.71 -17.38
CA ASN A 203 9.11 6.71 -17.50
C ASN A 203 8.66 8.07 -16.96
N ALA A 204 9.64 8.98 -16.77
CA ALA A 204 9.40 10.30 -16.19
C ALA A 204 8.53 11.23 -17.06
N ASP A 205 8.45 11.00 -18.37
CA ASP A 205 7.63 11.84 -19.26
C ASP A 205 6.16 11.43 -19.19
N GLU A 206 5.84 10.12 -19.10
CA GLU A 206 4.49 9.63 -18.79
C GLU A 206 4.03 10.13 -17.41
N PHE A 207 4.91 10.05 -16.42
CA PHE A 207 4.63 10.60 -15.10
C PHE A 207 4.28 12.09 -15.16
N ASN A 208 5.08 12.88 -15.88
CA ASN A 208 4.86 14.32 -16.03
C ASN A 208 3.50 14.61 -16.70
N TYR A 209 3.13 13.81 -17.70
CA TYR A 209 1.81 13.91 -18.34
C TYR A 209 0.68 13.65 -17.34
N PHE A 210 0.76 12.56 -16.57
CA PHE A 210 -0.27 12.22 -15.58
C PHE A 210 -0.35 13.25 -14.46
N LEU A 211 0.77 13.75 -13.97
CA LEU A 211 0.80 14.79 -12.94
C LEU A 211 0.08 16.05 -13.41
N LEU A 212 0.37 16.52 -14.62
CA LEU A 212 -0.28 17.68 -15.22
C LEU A 212 -1.79 17.44 -15.46
N SER A 213 -2.15 16.24 -15.94
CA SER A 213 -3.57 15.88 -16.14
C SER A 213 -4.37 15.92 -14.84
N VAL A 214 -3.77 15.48 -13.72
CA VAL A 214 -4.43 15.54 -12.40
C VAL A 214 -4.53 16.97 -11.89
N ILE A 215 -3.47 17.79 -12.05
CA ILE A 215 -3.48 19.22 -11.69
C ILE A 215 -4.58 19.94 -12.43
N GLU A 216 -4.71 19.71 -13.73
CA GLU A 216 -5.76 20.32 -14.59
C GLU A 216 -7.14 19.81 -14.22
N ALA A 217 -7.34 18.50 -14.14
CA ALA A 217 -8.65 17.89 -13.86
C ALA A 217 -9.25 18.33 -12.52
N LEU A 218 -8.42 18.52 -11.50
CA LEU A 218 -8.83 18.98 -10.17
C LEU A 218 -8.76 20.50 -10.01
N ASN A 219 -8.31 21.23 -11.05
CA ASN A 219 -8.05 22.67 -11.01
C ASN A 219 -7.24 23.06 -9.75
N LEU A 220 -6.11 22.36 -9.54
CA LEU A 220 -5.31 22.54 -8.33
C LEU A 220 -4.56 23.87 -8.36
N ASP A 221 -4.67 24.63 -7.28
CA ASP A 221 -3.78 25.76 -7.01
C ASP A 221 -2.46 25.22 -6.45
N ILE A 222 -1.48 25.06 -7.32
CA ILE A 222 -0.15 24.49 -6.98
C ILE A 222 0.52 25.29 -5.87
N SER A 223 0.31 26.60 -5.80
CA SER A 223 0.90 27.48 -4.80
C SER A 223 0.40 27.21 -3.38
N ASN A 224 -0.80 26.64 -3.26
CA ASN A 224 -1.49 26.32 -2.02
C ASN A 224 -1.75 24.80 -1.85
N CYS A 225 -1.02 23.97 -2.61
CA CYS A 225 -1.14 22.52 -2.54
C CYS A 225 0.18 21.91 -2.03
N ASN A 226 0.11 21.17 -0.92
CA ASN A 226 1.25 20.40 -0.43
C ASN A 226 1.39 19.12 -1.26
N LEU A 227 2.63 18.78 -1.66
CA LEU A 227 2.92 17.50 -2.30
C LEU A 227 3.71 16.60 -1.36
N ILE A 228 3.18 15.38 -1.14
CA ILE A 228 3.81 14.35 -0.34
C ILE A 228 4.12 13.15 -1.24
N VAL A 229 5.36 12.64 -1.19
CA VAL A 229 5.82 11.52 -2.00
C VAL A 229 6.25 10.34 -1.15
N SER A 230 5.99 9.13 -1.66
CA SER A 230 6.36 7.85 -1.04
C SER A 230 6.78 6.82 -2.08
N GLY A 231 7.18 5.64 -1.61
CA GLY A 231 7.55 4.51 -2.48
C GLY A 231 8.98 4.58 -3.02
N ASP A 232 9.16 4.15 -4.26
CA ASP A 232 10.46 3.92 -4.90
C ASP A 232 11.10 5.16 -5.51
N VAL A 233 10.76 6.34 -5.08
CA VAL A 233 11.41 7.58 -5.49
C VAL A 233 12.62 7.86 -4.60
N ALA A 234 13.80 8.00 -5.19
CA ALA A 234 15.04 7.97 -4.42
C ALA A 234 15.44 9.32 -3.82
N SER A 235 15.39 10.41 -4.45
CA SER A 235 15.81 11.73 -3.99
C SER A 235 16.21 12.64 -5.15
N GLU A 236 16.97 13.67 -4.89
CA GLU A 236 17.32 14.77 -5.81
C GLU A 236 17.83 14.38 -7.22
N ASN A 237 18.41 13.19 -7.40
CA ASN A 237 18.89 12.70 -8.69
C ASN A 237 17.89 11.83 -9.45
N ASP A 238 16.72 11.56 -8.88
CA ASP A 238 15.68 10.76 -9.50
C ASP A 238 14.95 11.58 -10.57
N GLU A 239 14.77 11.01 -11.77
CA GLU A 239 14.11 11.70 -12.89
C GLU A 239 12.67 12.08 -12.59
N TYR A 240 11.93 11.24 -11.85
CA TYR A 240 10.57 11.54 -11.40
C TYR A 240 10.55 12.72 -10.43
N TYR A 241 11.48 12.72 -9.47
CA TYR A 241 11.63 13.81 -8.51
C TYR A 241 11.98 15.14 -9.20
N GLN A 242 12.84 15.11 -10.22
CA GLN A 242 13.16 16.30 -11.04
C GLN A 242 11.93 16.83 -11.82
N ARG A 243 11.01 15.95 -12.25
CA ARG A 243 9.74 16.40 -12.85
C ARG A 243 8.83 17.06 -11.81
N ILE A 244 8.78 16.53 -10.59
CA ILE A 244 8.02 17.12 -9.48
C ILE A 244 8.49 18.53 -9.18
N LEU A 245 9.80 18.75 -9.05
CA LEU A 245 10.39 20.05 -8.70
C LEU A 245 10.05 21.18 -9.66
N LYS A 246 9.62 20.88 -10.89
CA LYS A 246 9.17 21.91 -11.85
C LYS A 246 7.87 22.59 -11.41
N TYR A 247 7.03 21.92 -10.67
CA TYR A 247 5.70 22.38 -10.26
C TYR A 247 5.58 22.55 -8.75
N PHE A 248 6.23 21.70 -8.00
CA PHE A 248 6.23 21.69 -6.54
C PHE A 248 7.66 21.85 -6.04
N PRO A 249 8.09 23.07 -5.69
CA PRO A 249 9.49 23.34 -5.32
C PRO A 249 9.90 22.72 -3.97
N THR A 250 8.96 22.36 -3.14
CA THR A 250 9.18 21.81 -1.80
C THR A 250 8.34 20.55 -1.53
N PRO A 251 8.51 19.47 -2.33
CA PRO A 251 7.82 18.23 -2.03
C PRO A 251 8.36 17.63 -0.73
N VAL A 252 7.50 16.95 0.02
CA VAL A 252 7.84 16.33 1.31
C VAL A 252 7.78 14.82 1.16
N PHE A 253 8.79 14.10 1.67
CA PHE A 253 8.71 12.66 1.77
C PHE A 253 7.78 12.24 2.92
N SER A 254 6.95 11.25 2.68
CA SER A 254 6.12 10.65 3.74
C SER A 254 7.00 10.05 4.83
N ASP A 255 6.58 10.14 6.07
CA ASP A 255 7.30 9.56 7.20
C ASP A 255 6.47 8.44 7.84
N SER A 256 6.86 7.20 7.60
CA SER A 256 6.20 6.04 8.20
C SER A 256 6.35 5.95 9.72
N LYS A 257 7.24 6.75 10.33
CA LYS A 257 7.32 6.89 11.79
C LYS A 257 6.07 7.55 12.39
N LEU A 258 5.28 8.27 11.57
CA LEU A 258 3.98 8.79 11.96
C LEU A 258 2.89 7.70 12.06
N ILE A 259 3.18 6.52 11.52
CA ILE A 259 2.28 5.36 11.53
C ILE A 259 2.63 4.41 12.67
N VAL A 260 3.92 4.08 12.83
CA VAL A 260 4.43 3.15 13.83
C VAL A 260 5.82 3.58 14.31
N ASN A 261 6.15 3.37 15.59
CA ASN A 261 7.47 3.68 16.13
C ASN A 261 8.55 2.76 15.53
N HIS A 262 9.67 3.38 15.15
CA HIS A 262 10.85 2.69 14.63
C HIS A 262 11.94 2.63 15.72
N PRO A 263 12.16 1.49 16.39
CA PRO A 263 13.31 1.28 17.26
C PRO A 263 14.65 1.52 16.55
N GLU A 264 15.72 1.71 17.32
CA GLU A 264 17.05 2.11 16.82
C GLU A 264 17.55 1.25 15.64
N MET A 265 17.31 -0.06 15.68
CA MET A 265 17.73 -0.97 14.59
C MET A 265 17.11 -0.65 13.23
N PHE A 266 16.00 0.11 13.19
CA PHE A 266 15.31 0.52 11.95
C PHE A 266 15.59 1.99 11.58
N HIS A 267 16.49 2.70 12.27
CA HIS A 267 16.76 4.13 12.00
C HIS A 267 17.40 4.36 10.63
N ASN A 268 18.08 3.36 10.07
CA ASN A 268 18.77 3.48 8.79
C ASN A 268 17.90 3.09 7.58
N ILE A 269 16.64 2.72 7.79
CA ILE A 269 15.72 2.50 6.67
C ILE A 269 15.25 3.84 6.10
N ILE A 270 14.83 3.81 4.84
CA ILE A 270 14.22 4.96 4.18
C ILE A 270 12.71 4.93 4.49
N PRO A 271 12.18 5.83 5.35
CA PRO A 271 10.82 5.67 5.88
C PRO A 271 9.74 5.71 4.81
N HIS A 272 9.87 6.56 3.80
CA HIS A 272 8.85 6.72 2.75
C HIS A 272 8.70 5.49 1.86
N THR A 273 9.74 4.66 1.71
CA THR A 273 9.69 3.42 0.90
C THR A 273 8.69 2.40 1.47
N TYR A 274 8.48 2.42 2.79
CA TYR A 274 7.61 1.46 3.48
C TYR A 274 6.28 2.05 3.93
N PHE A 275 5.94 3.23 3.43
CA PHE A 275 4.74 3.95 3.85
C PHE A 275 3.47 3.12 3.61
N SER A 276 3.25 2.64 2.38
CA SER A 276 2.05 1.87 2.03
C SER A 276 1.98 0.53 2.76
N LEU A 277 3.13 -0.16 2.97
CA LEU A 277 3.18 -1.38 3.78
C LEU A 277 2.75 -1.11 5.23
N LEU A 278 3.35 -0.11 5.88
CA LEU A 278 3.08 0.16 7.30
C LEU A 278 1.68 0.73 7.50
N SER A 279 1.15 1.47 6.53
CA SER A 279 -0.24 1.95 6.50
C SER A 279 -1.27 0.81 6.53
N LEU A 280 -0.91 -0.40 6.08
CA LEU A 280 -1.78 -1.58 6.19
C LEU A 280 -2.11 -1.93 7.65
N GLY A 281 -1.30 -1.51 8.60
CA GLY A 281 -1.56 -1.61 10.04
C GLY A 281 -2.78 -0.84 10.52
N GLU A 282 -3.25 0.16 9.74
CA GLU A 282 -4.40 1.01 10.04
C GLU A 282 -5.72 0.43 9.48
N CYS A 283 -5.64 -0.57 8.59
CA CYS A 283 -6.82 -1.23 8.03
C CYS A 283 -7.51 -2.10 9.09
N GLU A 284 -8.86 -2.13 9.06
CA GLU A 284 -9.70 -2.89 10.00
C GLU A 284 -9.84 -4.38 9.66
#